data_48f4678ad304b0b18e47cbd18f5339e8
#
_entry.id   48f4678ad304b0b18e47cbd18f5339e8
#
_cell.length_a   1.000
_cell.length_b   1.000
_cell.length_c   1.000
_cell.angle_alpha   90.00
_cell.angle_beta   90.00
_cell.angle_gamma   90.00
#
_symmetry.space_group_name_H-M   'P 1'
#
loop_
_entity.id
_entity.type
_entity.pdbx_description
1 polymer ?
#
loop_
_entity_poly.entity_id
_entity_poly.type
_entity_poly.pdbx_seq_one_letter_code
_entity_poly.pdbx_strand_id
1 'polypeptide(L)'
;MFYLTSTLYMMLKHNLAKIYSYIKSKVSMAIEHFSTLKQHLSDQIIGQPAFVENLLIALLANGHLIVEGPPGLAKTRAVNALAEGLEADFHRIQFTPDLLPADLTGTDTYRPEDGSFVFQAGPLFQNLVLADEINRAPAKVQSALLEAMAEGQVTVGRKTYQLPELFLVMATQNPIEQEGTYPLPEAQLDRFLMHLEINYPDATSELAILKLNRGEALTDVNHDKPTLRVLSQSEIFDARKQVLNIHMAPSLEAYMVDLIIATRQPEKYDDKLSSWLAYGASPRATIALDRCARARAWLHNRDFVSPEDIQAVLHNVLRHRIILSYQAEAEGVTSNQLLDHLLSLVAVA
;
A
#
# COMPACT_ATOMS: atom_id res chain seq x y z
N MET A 1 -4.05 57.43 11.46
CA MET A 1 -4.65 56.10 11.54
C MET A 1 -4.42 55.23 10.30
N PHE A 2 -4.40 55.79 9.08
CA PHE A 2 -4.17 55.05 7.82
C PHE A 2 -2.78 54.49 7.59
N TYR A 3 -1.72 55.07 8.17
CA TYR A 3 -0.32 54.60 8.01
C TYR A 3 0.01 53.34 8.80
N LEU A 4 -0.60 53.10 9.95
CA LEU A 4 -0.39 51.92 10.77
C LEU A 4 -1.01 50.65 10.14
N THR A 5 -2.14 50.78 9.41
CA THR A 5 -2.78 49.65 8.72
C THR A 5 -1.98 49.17 7.50
N SER A 6 -1.35 50.10 6.77
CA SER A 6 -0.51 49.80 5.59
C SER A 6 0.75 49.04 5.99
N THR A 7 1.43 49.44 7.06
CA THR A 7 2.66 48.80 7.54
C THR A 7 2.38 47.39 8.09
N LEU A 8 1.29 47.22 8.84
CA LEU A 8 0.88 45.92 9.36
C LEU A 8 0.47 44.95 8.22
N TYR A 9 -0.23 45.47 7.20
CA TYR A 9 -0.60 44.69 6.00
C TYR A 9 0.64 44.23 5.22
N MET A 10 1.63 45.09 5.04
CA MET A 10 2.90 44.74 4.37
C MET A 10 3.72 43.72 5.16
N MET A 11 3.80 43.86 6.50
CA MET A 11 4.42 42.86 7.37
C MET A 11 3.73 41.50 7.31
N LEU A 12 2.40 41.46 7.34
CA LEU A 12 1.63 40.23 7.19
C LEU A 12 1.85 39.56 5.83
N LYS A 13 1.83 40.33 4.74
CA LYS A 13 2.16 39.82 3.39
C LYS A 13 3.58 39.24 3.32
N HIS A 14 4.53 39.95 3.87
CA HIS A 14 5.94 39.50 3.87
C HIS A 14 6.13 38.21 4.68
N ASN A 15 5.50 38.12 5.85
CA ASN A 15 5.53 36.90 6.67
C ASN A 15 4.81 35.71 5.99
N LEU A 16 3.66 35.95 5.36
CA LEU A 16 2.94 34.94 4.58
C LEU A 16 3.78 34.43 3.39
N ALA A 17 4.45 35.35 2.67
CA ALA A 17 5.34 34.96 1.57
C ALA A 17 6.54 34.12 2.05
N LYS A 18 7.14 34.43 3.20
CA LYS A 18 8.20 33.63 3.82
C LYS A 18 7.71 32.25 4.24
N ILE A 19 6.54 32.17 4.88
CA ILE A 19 5.90 30.90 5.29
C ILE A 19 5.61 30.06 4.05
N TYR A 20 5.03 30.64 3.01
CA TYR A 20 4.74 29.95 1.74
C TYR A 20 6.01 29.41 1.08
N SER A 21 7.08 30.23 1.00
CA SER A 21 8.38 29.83 0.44
C SER A 21 8.99 28.68 1.25
N TYR A 22 8.92 28.73 2.58
CA TYR A 22 9.41 27.69 3.47
C TYR A 22 8.63 26.38 3.31
N ILE A 23 7.30 26.45 3.23
CA ILE A 23 6.46 25.25 2.99
C ILE A 23 6.78 24.65 1.63
N LYS A 24 6.86 25.48 0.58
CA LYS A 24 7.19 25.01 -0.77
C LYS A 24 8.55 24.34 -0.85
N SER A 25 9.55 24.89 -0.16
CA SER A 25 10.91 24.30 -0.06
C SER A 25 10.87 22.93 0.65
N LYS A 26 10.12 22.81 1.77
CA LYS A 26 9.96 21.52 2.47
C LYS A 26 9.25 20.46 1.62
N VAL A 27 8.19 20.85 0.88
CA VAL A 27 7.49 19.93 -0.02
C VAL A 27 8.44 19.45 -1.14
N SER A 28 9.16 20.36 -1.77
CA SER A 28 10.13 20.01 -2.83
C SER A 28 11.22 19.05 -2.32
N MET A 29 11.74 19.27 -1.12
CA MET A 29 12.74 18.41 -0.49
C MET A 29 12.18 17.01 -0.19
N ALA A 30 10.94 16.92 0.31
CA ALA A 30 10.30 15.62 0.57
C ALA A 30 10.13 14.82 -0.72
N ILE A 31 9.66 15.46 -1.79
CA ILE A 31 9.50 14.80 -3.11
C ILE A 31 10.85 14.30 -3.65
N GLU A 32 11.93 15.09 -3.51
CA GLU A 32 13.28 14.68 -3.93
C GLU A 32 13.74 13.42 -3.18
N HIS A 33 13.50 13.37 -1.86
CA HIS A 33 13.86 12.20 -1.05
C HIS A 33 13.07 10.95 -1.45
N PHE A 34 11.78 11.09 -1.71
CA PHE A 34 10.96 9.98 -2.23
C PHE A 34 11.36 9.58 -3.66
N SER A 35 11.80 10.51 -4.49
CA SER A 35 12.36 10.21 -5.81
C SER A 35 13.64 9.37 -5.70
N THR A 36 14.52 9.70 -4.75
CA THR A 36 15.72 8.91 -4.45
C THR A 36 15.38 7.52 -3.96
N LEU A 37 14.39 7.39 -3.07
CA LEU A 37 13.87 6.10 -2.61
C LEU A 37 13.27 5.29 -3.77
N LYS A 38 12.47 5.94 -4.63
CA LYS A 38 11.89 5.30 -5.83
C LYS A 38 12.98 4.76 -6.75
N GLN A 39 14.06 5.53 -6.96
CA GLN A 39 15.19 5.09 -7.79
C GLN A 39 15.89 3.88 -7.16
N HIS A 40 16.17 3.92 -5.86
CA HIS A 40 16.77 2.79 -5.13
C HIS A 40 15.91 1.52 -5.27
N LEU A 41 14.59 1.63 -5.08
CA LEU A 41 13.67 0.51 -5.28
C LEU A 41 13.68 0.00 -6.72
N SER A 42 13.70 0.89 -7.70
CA SER A 42 13.71 0.55 -9.13
C SER A 42 14.99 -0.19 -9.53
N ASP A 43 16.12 0.18 -8.95
CA ASP A 43 17.40 -0.49 -9.19
C ASP A 43 17.44 -1.90 -8.61
N GLN A 44 16.66 -2.16 -7.55
CA GLN A 44 16.55 -3.46 -6.87
C GLN A 44 15.44 -4.34 -7.46
N ILE A 45 14.38 -3.74 -8.00
CA ILE A 45 13.15 -4.42 -8.48
C ILE A 45 13.01 -4.19 -9.98
N ILE A 46 13.88 -4.85 -10.73
CA ILE A 46 13.97 -4.69 -12.19
C ILE A 46 12.70 -5.23 -12.86
N GLY A 47 12.20 -4.50 -13.86
CA GLY A 47 11.07 -4.92 -14.69
C GLY A 47 9.69 -4.74 -14.06
N GLN A 48 9.60 -4.15 -12.85
CA GLN A 48 8.34 -3.99 -12.11
C GLN A 48 8.07 -2.53 -11.66
N PRO A 49 8.09 -1.53 -12.57
CA PRO A 49 7.97 -0.12 -12.18
C PRO A 49 6.62 0.19 -11.54
N ALA A 50 5.54 -0.46 -11.99
CA ALA A 50 4.22 -0.30 -11.39
C ALA A 50 4.17 -0.83 -9.96
N PHE A 51 4.87 -1.93 -9.65
CA PHE A 51 4.95 -2.47 -8.30
C PHE A 51 5.67 -1.50 -7.36
N VAL A 52 6.81 -0.94 -7.79
CA VAL A 52 7.56 0.09 -7.03
C VAL A 52 6.68 1.30 -6.74
N GLU A 53 5.97 1.81 -7.74
CA GLU A 53 5.09 2.96 -7.57
C GLU A 53 3.96 2.67 -6.57
N ASN A 54 3.28 1.52 -6.70
CA ASN A 54 2.19 1.15 -5.81
C ASN A 54 2.67 0.86 -4.37
N LEU A 55 3.89 0.36 -4.18
CA LEU A 55 4.49 0.21 -2.85
C LEU A 55 4.67 1.57 -2.16
N LEU A 56 5.15 2.58 -2.89
CA LEU A 56 5.26 3.96 -2.38
C LEU A 56 3.90 4.62 -2.15
N ILE A 57 2.91 4.37 -3.02
CA ILE A 57 1.53 4.82 -2.82
C ILE A 57 0.97 4.24 -1.52
N ALA A 58 1.17 2.95 -1.26
CA ALA A 58 0.70 2.31 -0.02
C ALA A 58 1.36 2.90 1.23
N LEU A 59 2.67 3.16 1.19
CA LEU A 59 3.40 3.82 2.27
C LEU A 59 2.82 5.21 2.57
N LEU A 60 2.56 6.01 1.53
CA LEU A 60 2.04 7.38 1.64
C LEU A 60 0.55 7.41 2.01
N ALA A 61 -0.25 6.49 1.47
CA ALA A 61 -1.68 6.38 1.76
C ALA A 61 -1.98 5.74 3.11
N ASN A 62 -0.95 5.32 3.86
CA ASN A 62 -1.06 4.61 5.14
C ASN A 62 -1.96 3.39 5.03
N GLY A 63 -1.61 2.45 4.14
CA GLY A 63 -2.41 1.25 3.91
C GLY A 63 -1.55 0.02 3.64
N HIS A 64 -2.16 -1.14 3.70
CA HIS A 64 -1.53 -2.43 3.54
C HIS A 64 -1.75 -2.99 2.15
N LEU A 65 -0.85 -3.83 1.68
CA LEU A 65 -0.87 -4.43 0.35
C LEU A 65 -1.09 -5.93 0.41
N ILE A 66 -1.83 -6.45 -0.56
CA ILE A 66 -1.76 -7.86 -0.94
C ILE A 66 -1.16 -7.95 -2.34
N VAL A 67 -0.22 -8.86 -2.52
CA VAL A 67 0.55 -9.02 -3.76
C VAL A 67 0.41 -10.46 -4.23
N GLU A 68 -0.22 -10.63 -5.37
CA GLU A 68 -0.40 -11.91 -6.02
C GLU A 68 0.55 -12.05 -7.19
N GLY A 69 1.16 -13.21 -7.32
CA GLY A 69 2.06 -13.51 -8.44
C GLY A 69 2.92 -14.73 -8.17
N PRO A 70 3.53 -15.29 -9.24
CA PRO A 70 4.41 -16.45 -9.14
C PRO A 70 5.54 -16.28 -8.14
N PRO A 71 6.13 -17.37 -7.62
CA PRO A 71 7.31 -17.29 -6.77
C PRO A 71 8.51 -16.74 -7.55
N GLY A 72 9.49 -16.18 -6.83
CA GLY A 72 10.72 -15.66 -7.44
C GLY A 72 10.65 -14.25 -8.03
N LEU A 73 9.51 -13.55 -7.94
CA LEU A 73 9.32 -12.20 -8.49
C LEU A 73 9.72 -11.07 -7.52
N ALA A 74 10.82 -11.23 -6.81
CA ALA A 74 11.42 -10.19 -5.95
C ALA A 74 10.49 -9.57 -4.87
N LYS A 75 9.38 -10.23 -4.49
CA LYS A 75 8.45 -9.73 -3.47
C LYS A 75 9.15 -9.45 -2.14
N THR A 76 9.96 -10.38 -1.66
CA THR A 76 10.76 -10.22 -0.43
C THR A 76 11.81 -9.12 -0.59
N ARG A 77 12.47 -9.07 -1.76
CA ARG A 77 13.48 -8.05 -2.08
C ARG A 77 12.89 -6.64 -2.04
N ALA A 78 11.64 -6.46 -2.48
CA ALA A 78 10.96 -5.17 -2.49
C ALA A 78 10.79 -4.59 -1.08
N VAL A 79 10.36 -5.41 -0.11
CA VAL A 79 10.18 -4.94 1.27
C VAL A 79 11.53 -4.72 1.95
N ASN A 80 12.52 -5.57 1.68
CA ASN A 80 13.88 -5.37 2.18
C ASN A 80 14.48 -4.04 1.65
N ALA A 81 14.39 -3.79 0.34
CA ALA A 81 14.88 -2.55 -0.25
C ALA A 81 14.12 -1.32 0.27
N LEU A 82 12.81 -1.45 0.53
CA LEU A 82 12.03 -0.39 1.17
C LEU A 82 12.55 -0.14 2.60
N ALA A 83 12.79 -1.18 3.39
CA ALA A 83 13.31 -1.07 4.75
C ALA A 83 14.71 -0.43 4.80
N GLU A 84 15.59 -0.75 3.84
CA GLU A 84 16.92 -0.12 3.73
C GLU A 84 16.82 1.40 3.50
N GLY A 85 15.77 1.87 2.85
CA GLY A 85 15.54 3.30 2.58
C GLY A 85 14.77 4.06 3.65
N LEU A 86 14.29 3.39 4.71
CA LEU A 86 13.47 3.97 5.76
C LEU A 86 14.07 3.72 7.15
N GLU A 87 13.86 4.65 8.09
CA GLU A 87 14.08 4.43 9.51
C GLU A 87 12.97 3.50 10.05
N ALA A 88 13.05 2.21 9.71
CA ALA A 88 12.01 1.24 9.96
C ALA A 88 12.59 -0.16 10.16
N ASP A 89 12.07 -0.84 11.18
CA ASP A 89 12.37 -2.25 11.41
C ASP A 89 11.52 -3.13 10.48
N PHE A 90 12.12 -4.19 9.96
CA PHE A 90 11.49 -5.13 9.04
C PHE A 90 11.50 -6.55 9.60
N HIS A 91 10.39 -7.27 9.40
CA HIS A 91 10.30 -8.70 9.68
C HIS A 91 9.55 -9.45 8.57
N ARG A 92 10.09 -10.61 8.18
CA ARG A 92 9.42 -11.55 7.28
C ARG A 92 8.83 -12.68 8.09
N ILE A 93 7.54 -12.94 7.91
CA ILE A 93 6.82 -14.06 8.49
C ILE A 93 6.43 -15.01 7.36
N GLN A 94 6.96 -16.22 7.36
CA GLN A 94 6.51 -17.28 6.46
C GLN A 94 5.25 -17.92 7.04
N PHE A 95 4.13 -17.81 6.37
CA PHE A 95 2.87 -18.39 6.80
C PHE A 95 2.87 -19.88 6.48
N THR A 96 2.54 -20.71 7.49
CA THR A 96 2.50 -22.17 7.41
C THR A 96 1.26 -22.70 8.14
N PRO A 97 0.83 -23.96 7.85
CA PRO A 97 -0.36 -24.52 8.48
C PRO A 97 -0.29 -24.72 10.00
N ASP A 98 0.90 -24.76 10.55
CA ASP A 98 1.19 -24.97 11.97
C ASP A 98 1.33 -23.67 12.79
N LEU A 99 1.33 -22.49 12.13
CA LEU A 99 1.37 -21.20 12.79
C LEU A 99 0.19 -21.01 13.75
N LEU A 100 0.46 -20.36 14.87
CA LEU A 100 -0.52 -19.94 15.87
C LEU A 100 -0.63 -18.41 15.89
N PRO A 101 -1.77 -17.83 16.28
CA PRO A 101 -1.90 -16.38 16.45
C PRO A 101 -0.84 -15.76 17.36
N ALA A 102 -0.42 -16.47 18.43
CA ALA A 102 0.61 -16.02 19.36
C ALA A 102 2.00 -15.86 18.70
N ASP A 103 2.29 -16.60 17.62
CA ASP A 103 3.54 -16.45 16.87
C ASP A 103 3.61 -15.11 16.14
N LEU A 104 2.46 -14.49 15.84
CA LEU A 104 2.36 -13.16 15.26
C LEU A 104 2.29 -12.06 16.32
N THR A 105 1.41 -12.25 17.30
CA THR A 105 1.06 -11.21 18.28
C THR A 105 2.02 -11.15 19.47
N GLY A 106 2.76 -12.23 19.72
CA GLY A 106 3.52 -12.41 20.94
C GLY A 106 2.70 -13.04 22.06
N THR A 107 3.35 -13.29 23.19
CA THR A 107 2.78 -14.01 24.31
C THR A 107 3.30 -13.49 25.65
N ASP A 108 2.54 -13.73 26.71
CA ASP A 108 3.00 -13.52 28.09
C ASP A 108 3.85 -14.71 28.55
N THR A 109 5.14 -14.46 28.82
CA THR A 109 6.08 -15.46 29.33
C THR A 109 6.20 -15.36 30.83
N TYR A 110 6.01 -16.49 31.53
CA TYR A 110 6.17 -16.57 32.98
C TYR A 110 7.66 -16.54 33.38
N ARG A 111 8.00 -15.66 34.31
CA ARG A 111 9.34 -15.60 34.94
C ARG A 111 9.28 -16.28 36.31
N PRO A 112 9.95 -17.43 36.46
CA PRO A 112 9.96 -18.15 37.76
C PRO A 112 10.67 -17.38 38.86
N GLU A 113 11.60 -16.49 38.54
CA GLU A 113 12.47 -15.76 39.46
C GLU A 113 11.69 -14.80 40.37
N ASP A 114 10.64 -14.16 39.84
CA ASP A 114 9.84 -13.17 40.53
C ASP A 114 8.32 -13.46 40.49
N GLY A 115 7.92 -14.57 39.86
CA GLY A 115 6.51 -14.96 39.73
C GLY A 115 5.71 -14.05 38.78
N SER A 116 6.37 -13.22 37.96
CA SER A 116 5.73 -12.26 37.07
C SER A 116 5.50 -12.84 35.67
N PHE A 117 4.57 -12.22 34.94
CA PHE A 117 4.41 -12.43 33.50
C PHE A 117 4.96 -11.22 32.76
N VAL A 118 5.82 -11.47 31.79
CA VAL A 118 6.41 -10.45 30.92
C VAL A 118 5.93 -10.69 29.50
N PHE A 119 5.35 -9.67 28.89
CA PHE A 119 4.96 -9.73 27.50
C PHE A 119 6.19 -9.76 26.60
N GLN A 120 6.25 -10.77 25.75
CA GLN A 120 7.22 -10.88 24.67
C GLN A 120 6.52 -10.55 23.37
N ALA A 121 6.87 -9.40 22.79
CA ALA A 121 6.27 -8.90 21.54
C ALA A 121 6.59 -9.85 20.38
N GLY A 122 5.58 -10.10 19.56
CA GLY A 122 5.72 -10.86 18.32
C GLY A 122 6.16 -9.98 17.14
N PRO A 123 6.32 -10.57 15.95
CA PRO A 123 6.80 -9.88 14.76
C PRO A 123 5.87 -8.77 14.24
N LEU A 124 4.61 -8.72 14.65
CA LEU A 124 3.69 -7.62 14.28
C LEU A 124 4.08 -6.27 14.89
N PHE A 125 4.98 -6.24 15.88
CA PHE A 125 5.47 -5.00 16.47
C PHE A 125 6.61 -4.33 15.68
N GLN A 126 6.88 -4.82 14.47
CA GLN A 126 7.80 -4.20 13.53
C GLN A 126 7.08 -3.19 12.62
N ASN A 127 7.82 -2.26 12.02
CA ASN A 127 7.26 -1.22 11.15
C ASN A 127 6.80 -1.79 9.80
N LEU A 128 7.62 -2.65 9.20
CA LEU A 128 7.37 -3.30 7.93
C LEU A 128 7.28 -4.81 8.14
N VAL A 129 6.15 -5.39 7.78
CA VAL A 129 5.91 -6.82 7.91
C VAL A 129 5.61 -7.41 6.53
N LEU A 130 6.42 -8.39 6.13
CA LEU A 130 6.11 -9.24 4.98
C LEU A 130 5.43 -10.52 5.49
N ALA A 131 4.13 -10.64 5.24
CA ALA A 131 3.34 -11.84 5.49
C ALA A 131 3.38 -12.73 4.24
N ASP A 132 4.39 -13.60 4.17
CA ASP A 132 4.64 -14.40 2.97
C ASP A 132 3.76 -15.64 2.95
N GLU A 133 3.04 -15.85 1.83
CA GLU A 133 2.08 -16.93 1.60
C GLU A 133 0.94 -16.97 2.65
N ILE A 134 0.29 -15.82 2.87
CA ILE A 134 -0.76 -15.65 3.89
C ILE A 134 -1.86 -16.71 3.81
N ASN A 135 -2.18 -17.20 2.61
CA ASN A 135 -3.19 -18.21 2.37
C ASN A 135 -2.80 -19.61 2.84
N ARG A 136 -1.55 -19.86 3.29
CA ARG A 136 -1.13 -21.14 3.86
C ARG A 136 -1.47 -21.30 5.34
N ALA A 137 -1.68 -20.21 6.06
CA ALA A 137 -1.99 -20.30 7.49
C ALA A 137 -3.50 -20.47 7.75
N PRO A 138 -3.86 -21.09 8.87
CA PRO A 138 -5.26 -21.23 9.28
C PRO A 138 -5.98 -19.89 9.43
N ALA A 139 -7.30 -19.89 9.23
CA ALA A 139 -8.12 -18.68 9.28
C ALA A 139 -7.97 -17.86 10.59
N LYS A 140 -7.66 -18.51 11.72
CA LYS A 140 -7.42 -17.83 13.00
C LYS A 140 -6.17 -16.95 12.97
N VAL A 141 -5.11 -17.40 12.31
CA VAL A 141 -3.84 -16.67 12.16
C VAL A 141 -4.04 -15.51 11.18
N GLN A 142 -4.69 -15.76 10.05
CA GLN A 142 -5.06 -14.70 9.11
C GLN A 142 -5.89 -13.61 9.80
N SER A 143 -6.89 -13.99 10.60
CA SER A 143 -7.75 -13.05 11.33
C SER A 143 -6.96 -12.20 12.32
N ALA A 144 -5.98 -12.77 13.03
CA ALA A 144 -5.14 -12.03 13.97
C ALA A 144 -4.30 -10.94 13.24
N LEU A 145 -3.70 -11.27 12.10
CA LEU A 145 -2.99 -10.28 11.28
C LEU A 145 -3.93 -9.17 10.80
N LEU A 146 -5.08 -9.54 10.25
CA LEU A 146 -6.04 -8.59 9.67
C LEU A 146 -6.72 -7.71 10.72
N GLU A 147 -6.89 -8.20 11.95
CA GLU A 147 -7.34 -7.38 13.09
C GLU A 147 -6.26 -6.37 13.48
N ALA A 148 -5.01 -6.80 13.61
CA ALA A 148 -3.88 -5.93 13.90
C ALA A 148 -3.72 -4.82 12.84
N MET A 149 -3.89 -5.15 11.55
CA MET A 149 -3.88 -4.18 10.45
C MET A 149 -5.01 -3.14 10.55
N ALA A 150 -6.21 -3.56 10.94
CA ALA A 150 -7.37 -2.67 11.00
C ALA A 150 -7.38 -1.76 12.22
N GLU A 151 -6.96 -2.30 13.37
CA GLU A 151 -7.07 -1.63 14.67
C GLU A 151 -5.78 -0.93 15.12
N GLY A 152 -4.63 -1.22 14.47
CA GLY A 152 -3.32 -0.69 14.87
C GLY A 152 -2.89 -1.14 16.27
N GLN A 153 -3.47 -2.22 16.77
CA GLN A 153 -3.23 -2.75 18.12
C GLN A 153 -3.42 -4.26 18.16
N VAL A 154 -2.88 -4.87 19.22
CA VAL A 154 -2.98 -6.29 19.47
C VAL A 154 -3.42 -6.50 20.92
N THR A 155 -4.36 -7.40 21.16
CA THR A 155 -4.79 -7.78 22.52
C THR A 155 -4.25 -9.16 22.88
N VAL A 156 -3.44 -9.24 23.95
CA VAL A 156 -2.92 -10.50 24.49
C VAL A 156 -3.40 -10.65 25.92
N GLY A 157 -4.13 -11.71 26.18
CA GLY A 157 -4.79 -11.92 27.49
C GLY A 157 -5.80 -10.80 27.80
N ARG A 158 -5.46 -9.94 28.78
CA ARG A 158 -6.29 -8.81 29.21
C ARG A 158 -5.69 -7.43 28.88
N LYS A 159 -4.58 -7.39 28.17
CA LYS A 159 -3.86 -6.15 27.86
C LYS A 159 -3.86 -5.91 26.36
N THR A 160 -4.07 -4.63 26.00
CA THR A 160 -3.97 -4.16 24.61
C THR A 160 -2.68 -3.40 24.45
N TYR A 161 -1.94 -3.72 23.39
CA TYR A 161 -0.66 -3.14 23.02
C TYR A 161 -0.79 -2.44 21.68
N GLN A 162 -0.35 -1.18 21.60
CA GLN A 162 -0.35 -0.40 20.36
C GLN A 162 0.78 -0.88 19.45
N LEU A 163 0.50 -1.00 18.18
CA LEU A 163 1.50 -1.23 17.15
C LEU A 163 2.23 0.09 16.80
N PRO A 164 3.39 0.04 16.13
CA PRO A 164 4.07 1.24 15.66
C PRO A 164 3.18 2.13 14.80
N GLU A 165 3.32 3.47 14.90
CA GLU A 165 2.56 4.42 14.08
C GLU A 165 2.87 4.25 12.58
N LEU A 166 4.14 3.97 12.24
CA LEU A 166 4.52 3.47 10.93
C LEU A 166 4.35 1.94 10.94
N PHE A 167 3.24 1.45 10.43
CA PHE A 167 2.95 0.03 10.32
C PHE A 167 2.42 -0.29 8.92
N LEU A 168 3.19 -1.04 8.15
CA LEU A 168 2.83 -1.48 6.80
C LEU A 168 3.01 -2.99 6.68
N VAL A 169 1.94 -3.66 6.29
CA VAL A 169 1.95 -5.08 5.95
C VAL A 169 1.88 -5.24 4.44
N MET A 170 2.79 -6.03 3.89
CA MET A 170 2.69 -6.59 2.55
C MET A 170 2.45 -8.08 2.69
N ALA A 171 1.24 -8.53 2.37
CA ALA A 171 0.91 -9.95 2.29
C ALA A 171 1.17 -10.47 0.88
N THR A 172 1.62 -11.72 0.75
CA THR A 172 1.77 -12.36 -0.56
C THR A 172 0.85 -13.56 -0.69
N GLN A 173 0.41 -13.80 -1.93
CA GLN A 173 -0.29 -15.02 -2.33
C GLN A 173 0.38 -15.60 -3.57
N ASN A 174 0.41 -16.93 -3.65
CA ASN A 174 0.84 -17.65 -4.83
C ASN A 174 -0.40 -18.24 -5.52
N PRO A 175 -0.78 -17.76 -6.73
CA PRO A 175 -1.97 -18.25 -7.43
C PRO A 175 -1.83 -19.68 -7.93
N ILE A 176 -0.61 -20.20 -8.04
CA ILE A 176 -0.36 -21.55 -8.60
C ILE A 176 -0.56 -22.63 -7.53
N GLU A 177 -0.28 -22.32 -6.27
CA GLU A 177 -0.39 -23.26 -5.16
C GLU A 177 -1.80 -23.22 -4.56
N GLN A 178 -2.65 -24.18 -4.94
CA GLN A 178 -4.02 -24.30 -4.43
C GLN A 178 -4.15 -25.37 -3.33
N GLU A 179 -3.30 -26.41 -3.35
CA GLU A 179 -3.35 -27.47 -2.34
C GLU A 179 -2.82 -26.98 -0.99
N GLY A 180 -3.57 -27.25 0.08
CA GLY A 180 -3.17 -26.85 1.44
C GLY A 180 -3.31 -25.37 1.72
N THR A 181 -4.11 -24.64 0.95
CA THR A 181 -4.36 -23.21 1.15
C THR A 181 -5.74 -22.94 1.75
N TYR A 182 -5.85 -21.84 2.48
CA TYR A 182 -7.07 -21.30 3.06
C TYR A 182 -7.35 -19.95 2.40
N PRO A 183 -8.31 -19.84 1.47
CA PRO A 183 -8.60 -18.57 0.81
C PRO A 183 -9.05 -17.53 1.83
N LEU A 184 -8.62 -16.28 1.60
CA LEU A 184 -9.10 -15.15 2.40
C LEU A 184 -10.53 -14.81 1.97
N PRO A 185 -11.49 -14.71 2.91
CA PRO A 185 -12.81 -14.19 2.61
C PRO A 185 -12.78 -12.74 2.11
N GLU A 186 -13.76 -12.35 1.30
CA GLU A 186 -13.83 -11.01 0.69
C GLU A 186 -13.82 -9.89 1.73
N ALA A 187 -14.51 -10.07 2.86
CA ALA A 187 -14.52 -9.11 3.97
C ALA A 187 -13.13 -8.90 4.59
N GLN A 188 -12.25 -9.88 4.46
CA GLN A 188 -10.86 -9.80 4.91
C GLN A 188 -9.98 -9.14 3.84
N LEU A 189 -10.18 -9.46 2.57
CA LEU A 189 -9.50 -8.82 1.44
C LEU A 189 -9.78 -7.32 1.40
N ASP A 190 -10.99 -6.87 1.72
CA ASP A 190 -11.37 -5.44 1.76
C ASP A 190 -10.58 -4.60 2.79
N ARG A 191 -9.82 -5.23 3.70
CA ARG A 191 -8.91 -4.54 4.64
C ARG A 191 -7.59 -4.12 4.00
N PHE A 192 -7.17 -4.75 2.91
CA PHE A 192 -6.01 -4.31 2.14
C PHE A 192 -6.35 -3.06 1.33
N LEU A 193 -5.45 -2.10 1.28
CA LEU A 193 -5.60 -0.88 0.49
C LEU A 193 -5.66 -1.19 -1.00
N MET A 194 -4.70 -1.99 -1.47
CA MET A 194 -4.56 -2.41 -2.86
C MET A 194 -4.22 -3.90 -2.96
N HIS A 195 -4.70 -4.53 -4.04
CA HIS A 195 -4.31 -5.86 -4.50
C HIS A 195 -3.51 -5.72 -5.79
N LEU A 196 -2.25 -6.09 -5.74
CA LEU A 196 -1.32 -5.99 -6.87
C LEU A 196 -1.11 -7.35 -7.50
N GLU A 197 -1.23 -7.42 -8.81
CA GLU A 197 -0.83 -8.58 -9.62
C GLU A 197 0.55 -8.33 -10.21
N ILE A 198 1.46 -9.26 -9.95
CA ILE A 198 2.82 -9.21 -10.50
C ILE A 198 2.99 -10.35 -11.50
N ASN A 199 3.43 -10.00 -12.69
CA ASN A 199 3.70 -10.95 -13.78
C ASN A 199 5.21 -11.15 -13.97
N TYR A 200 5.58 -12.20 -14.73
CA TYR A 200 6.95 -12.42 -15.13
C TYR A 200 7.51 -11.22 -15.91
N PRO A 201 8.78 -10.85 -15.68
CA PRO A 201 9.42 -9.78 -16.43
C PRO A 201 9.64 -10.18 -17.89
N ASP A 202 9.87 -9.19 -18.73
CA ASP A 202 10.24 -9.42 -20.13
C ASP A 202 11.71 -9.88 -20.28
N ALA A 203 12.09 -10.31 -21.46
CA ALA A 203 13.43 -10.82 -21.74
C ALA A 203 14.56 -9.82 -21.44
N THR A 204 14.29 -8.52 -21.59
CA THR A 204 15.26 -7.45 -21.31
C THR A 204 15.47 -7.30 -19.80
N SER A 205 14.39 -7.33 -19.06
CA SER A 205 14.38 -7.28 -17.60
C SER A 205 15.02 -8.54 -17.00
N GLU A 206 14.74 -9.73 -17.54
CA GLU A 206 15.39 -10.98 -17.13
C GLU A 206 16.93 -10.91 -17.28
N LEU A 207 17.42 -10.38 -18.42
CA LEU A 207 18.85 -10.18 -18.62
C LEU A 207 19.44 -9.19 -17.61
N ALA A 208 18.71 -8.14 -17.27
CA ALA A 208 19.14 -7.14 -16.28
C ALA A 208 19.17 -7.74 -14.87
N ILE A 209 18.18 -8.55 -14.48
CA ILE A 209 18.14 -9.30 -13.22
C ILE A 209 19.36 -10.23 -13.11
N LEU A 210 19.66 -10.97 -14.18
CA LEU A 210 20.84 -11.85 -14.22
C LEU A 210 22.15 -11.08 -13.99
N LYS A 211 22.29 -9.90 -14.63
CA LYS A 211 23.46 -9.04 -14.46
C LYS A 211 23.57 -8.49 -13.04
N LEU A 212 22.43 -8.05 -12.46
CA LEU A 212 22.38 -7.55 -11.09
C LEU A 212 22.82 -8.63 -10.10
N ASN A 213 22.26 -9.83 -10.20
CA ASN A 213 22.60 -10.96 -9.30
C ASN A 213 24.09 -11.34 -9.41
N ARG A 214 24.65 -11.36 -10.62
CA ARG A 214 26.10 -11.60 -10.81
C ARG A 214 26.95 -10.48 -10.20
N GLY A 215 26.53 -9.23 -10.36
CA GLY A 215 27.21 -8.07 -9.77
C GLY A 215 27.24 -8.16 -8.25
N GLU A 216 26.12 -8.49 -7.63
CA GLU A 216 26.03 -8.68 -6.17
C GLU A 216 26.94 -9.80 -5.68
N ALA A 217 26.94 -10.97 -6.34
CA ALA A 217 27.80 -12.08 -5.99
C ALA A 217 29.31 -11.77 -6.11
N LEU A 218 29.69 -10.84 -6.99
CA LEU A 218 31.08 -10.37 -7.13
C LEU A 218 31.45 -9.28 -6.11
N THR A 219 30.46 -8.54 -5.60
CA THR A 219 30.69 -7.38 -4.72
C THR A 219 30.73 -7.78 -3.23
N ASP A 220 30.37 -9.01 -2.90
CA ASP A 220 30.27 -9.53 -1.52
C ASP A 220 31.62 -9.59 -0.76
N VAL A 221 32.70 -9.10 -1.37
CA VAL A 221 34.06 -9.21 -0.79
C VAL A 221 34.63 -7.92 -0.25
N ASN A 222 34.17 -6.72 -0.50
CA ASN A 222 34.69 -5.46 0.06
C ASN A 222 34.35 -4.21 -0.78
N HIS A 223 33.13 -3.75 -0.83
CA HIS A 223 32.89 -2.38 -1.32
C HIS A 223 31.87 -1.65 -0.47
N ASP A 224 32.18 -0.40 -0.11
CA ASP A 224 31.26 0.57 0.43
C ASP A 224 30.01 0.66 -0.47
N LYS A 225 28.91 0.09 0.00
CA LYS A 225 27.61 0.35 -0.64
C LYS A 225 27.41 1.87 -0.63
N PRO A 226 26.98 2.49 -1.74
CA PRO A 226 26.66 3.91 -1.74
C PRO A 226 25.70 4.18 -0.59
N THR A 227 26.02 5.18 0.24
CA THR A 227 25.23 5.51 1.42
C THR A 227 23.87 5.99 0.96
N LEU A 228 22.88 5.08 0.98
CA LEU A 228 21.50 5.45 0.72
C LEU A 228 21.05 6.43 1.81
N ARG A 229 20.40 7.51 1.41
CA ARG A 229 19.74 8.38 2.37
C ARG A 229 18.51 7.68 2.92
N VAL A 230 18.50 7.44 4.22
CA VAL A 230 17.39 6.86 4.95
C VAL A 230 16.36 7.95 5.28
N LEU A 231 15.10 7.74 4.90
CA LEU A 231 13.97 8.60 5.27
C LEU A 231 13.58 8.33 6.73
N SER A 232 13.52 9.37 7.54
CA SER A 232 13.00 9.26 8.90
C SER A 232 11.48 9.05 8.92
N GLN A 233 10.97 8.45 9.99
CA GLN A 233 9.51 8.29 10.17
C GLN A 233 8.78 9.64 10.17
N SER A 234 9.39 10.70 10.74
CA SER A 234 8.82 12.04 10.72
C SER A 234 8.67 12.60 9.29
N GLU A 235 9.62 12.35 8.40
CA GLU A 235 9.52 12.75 6.98
C GLU A 235 8.39 12.01 6.27
N ILE A 236 8.19 10.74 6.58
CA ILE A 236 7.06 9.95 6.04
C ILE A 236 5.73 10.51 6.52
N PHE A 237 5.58 10.81 7.82
CA PHE A 237 4.35 11.37 8.37
C PHE A 237 4.06 12.78 7.83
N ASP A 238 5.08 13.60 7.62
CA ASP A 238 4.92 14.91 7.00
C ASP A 238 4.52 14.77 5.51
N ALA A 239 5.08 13.81 4.77
CA ALA A 239 4.67 13.50 3.41
C ALA A 239 3.20 13.02 3.35
N ARG A 240 2.76 12.14 4.26
CA ARG A 240 1.34 11.71 4.38
C ARG A 240 0.39 12.90 4.58
N LYS A 241 0.77 13.89 5.42
CA LYS A 241 -0.01 15.12 5.59
C LYS A 241 -0.07 15.95 4.30
N GLN A 242 1.03 16.03 3.55
CA GLN A 242 1.06 16.71 2.26
C GLN A 242 0.15 16.02 1.25
N VAL A 243 0.20 14.70 1.18
CA VAL A 243 -0.68 13.88 0.32
C VAL A 243 -2.16 14.16 0.59
N LEU A 244 -2.57 14.20 1.87
CA LEU A 244 -3.95 14.50 2.24
C LEU A 244 -4.39 15.92 1.85
N ASN A 245 -3.45 16.85 1.69
CA ASN A 245 -3.72 18.24 1.27
C ASN A 245 -3.65 18.46 -0.24
N ILE A 246 -3.35 17.44 -1.05
CA ILE A 246 -3.42 17.53 -2.52
C ILE A 246 -4.85 17.89 -2.92
N HIS A 247 -4.99 18.88 -3.78
CA HIS A 247 -6.31 19.33 -4.21
C HIS A 247 -7.01 18.28 -5.06
N MET A 248 -8.31 18.06 -4.80
CA MET A 248 -9.19 17.28 -5.68
C MET A 248 -10.42 18.11 -6.01
N ALA A 249 -10.70 18.27 -7.30
CA ALA A 249 -11.87 19.01 -7.75
C ALA A 249 -13.16 18.27 -7.35
N PRO A 250 -14.24 18.96 -6.96
CA PRO A 250 -15.51 18.31 -6.61
C PRO A 250 -16.07 17.39 -7.71
N SER A 251 -15.82 17.71 -8.98
CA SER A 251 -16.19 16.83 -10.11
C SER A 251 -15.45 15.49 -10.09
N LEU A 252 -14.17 15.47 -9.66
CA LEU A 252 -13.41 14.22 -9.52
C LEU A 252 -13.84 13.42 -8.29
N GLU A 253 -14.23 14.10 -7.21
CA GLU A 253 -14.84 13.41 -6.05
C GLU A 253 -16.16 12.74 -6.46
N ALA A 254 -17.00 13.43 -7.25
CA ALA A 254 -18.22 12.86 -7.81
C ALA A 254 -17.90 11.67 -8.73
N TYR A 255 -16.93 11.81 -9.63
CA TYR A 255 -16.49 10.73 -10.53
C TYR A 255 -16.05 9.46 -9.77
N MET A 256 -15.26 9.61 -8.69
CA MET A 256 -14.89 8.46 -7.84
C MET A 256 -16.11 7.80 -7.20
N VAL A 257 -17.06 8.60 -6.71
CA VAL A 257 -18.30 8.09 -6.12
C VAL A 257 -19.12 7.35 -7.18
N ASP A 258 -19.25 7.90 -8.38
CA ASP A 258 -19.99 7.29 -9.49
C ASP A 258 -19.38 5.95 -9.90
N LEU A 259 -18.05 5.83 -9.97
CA LEU A 259 -17.36 4.56 -10.21
C LEU A 259 -17.75 3.50 -9.17
N ILE A 260 -17.81 3.86 -7.90
CA ILE A 260 -18.20 2.93 -6.83
C ILE A 260 -19.70 2.62 -6.88
N ILE A 261 -20.55 3.59 -7.13
CA ILE A 261 -22.01 3.40 -7.26
C ILE A 261 -22.32 2.48 -8.45
N ALA A 262 -21.60 2.62 -9.57
CA ALA A 262 -21.76 1.75 -10.72
C ALA A 262 -21.46 0.28 -10.39
N THR A 263 -20.55 -0.01 -9.46
CA THR A 263 -20.36 -1.38 -8.95
C THR A 263 -21.52 -1.90 -8.08
N ARG A 264 -22.34 -1.02 -7.48
CA ARG A 264 -23.44 -1.38 -6.58
C ARG A 264 -24.80 -1.39 -7.25
N GLN A 265 -24.94 -0.62 -8.31
CA GLN A 265 -26.18 -0.41 -9.08
C GLN A 265 -25.88 -0.52 -10.57
N PRO A 266 -25.26 -1.64 -11.02
CA PRO A 266 -24.80 -1.78 -12.40
C PRO A 266 -25.93 -1.69 -13.42
N GLU A 267 -27.15 -2.05 -13.04
CA GLU A 267 -28.37 -1.97 -13.86
C GLU A 267 -28.74 -0.57 -14.32
N LYS A 268 -28.20 0.47 -13.65
CA LYS A 268 -28.39 1.87 -14.06
C LYS A 268 -27.44 2.32 -15.17
N TYR A 269 -26.39 1.54 -15.41
CA TYR A 269 -25.33 1.90 -16.35
C TYR A 269 -25.33 1.03 -17.59
N ASP A 270 -25.40 -0.29 -17.43
CA ASP A 270 -25.34 -1.22 -18.54
C ASP A 270 -25.78 -2.63 -18.15
N ASP A 271 -26.57 -3.31 -19.02
CA ASP A 271 -27.04 -4.68 -18.81
C ASP A 271 -25.88 -5.68 -18.71
N LYS A 272 -24.82 -5.48 -19.49
CA LYS A 272 -23.65 -6.35 -19.49
C LYS A 272 -22.90 -6.24 -18.16
N LEU A 273 -22.67 -5.02 -17.66
CA LEU A 273 -22.08 -4.79 -16.34
C LEU A 273 -22.92 -5.48 -15.25
N SER A 274 -24.25 -5.34 -15.33
CA SER A 274 -25.19 -5.97 -14.41
C SER A 274 -25.12 -7.50 -14.44
N SER A 275 -24.95 -8.10 -15.62
CA SER A 275 -24.82 -9.56 -15.76
C SER A 275 -23.50 -10.10 -15.20
N TRP A 276 -22.44 -9.29 -15.22
CA TRP A 276 -21.10 -9.70 -14.79
C TRP A 276 -20.84 -9.55 -13.28
N LEU A 277 -21.61 -8.72 -12.58
CA LEU A 277 -21.35 -8.32 -11.22
C LEU A 277 -22.33 -8.98 -10.25
N ALA A 278 -21.80 -9.73 -9.27
CA ALA A 278 -22.60 -10.28 -8.17
C ALA A 278 -22.59 -9.34 -6.95
N TYR A 279 -21.43 -8.75 -6.62
CA TYR A 279 -21.30 -7.85 -5.48
C TYR A 279 -20.39 -6.67 -5.81
N GLY A 280 -20.82 -5.46 -5.43
CA GLY A 280 -20.07 -4.20 -5.60
C GLY A 280 -19.22 -3.85 -4.40
N ALA A 281 -18.34 -2.87 -4.60
CA ALA A 281 -17.35 -2.44 -3.64
C ALA A 281 -17.93 -1.69 -2.42
N SER A 282 -17.31 -1.86 -1.25
CA SER A 282 -17.66 -1.20 0.01
C SER A 282 -17.26 0.29 0.03
N PRO A 283 -17.71 1.11 1.00
CA PRO A 283 -17.22 2.49 1.17
C PRO A 283 -15.71 2.61 1.40
N ARG A 284 -15.04 1.54 1.87
CA ARG A 284 -13.58 1.50 1.96
C ARG A 284 -12.90 1.69 0.61
N ALA A 285 -13.53 1.25 -0.47
CA ALA A 285 -13.02 1.44 -1.82
C ALA A 285 -12.95 2.93 -2.21
N THR A 286 -13.98 3.74 -1.88
CA THR A 286 -13.96 5.18 -2.13
C THR A 286 -12.81 5.86 -1.38
N ILE A 287 -12.65 5.52 -0.09
CA ILE A 287 -11.55 6.05 0.74
C ILE A 287 -10.19 5.62 0.19
N ALA A 288 -10.07 4.39 -0.26
CA ALA A 288 -8.84 3.87 -0.84
C ALA A 288 -8.49 4.56 -2.16
N LEU A 289 -9.47 4.78 -3.06
CA LEU A 289 -9.28 5.52 -4.31
C LEU A 289 -8.80 6.94 -4.05
N ASP A 290 -9.46 7.68 -3.13
CA ASP A 290 -9.06 9.05 -2.75
C ASP A 290 -7.60 9.09 -2.28
N ARG A 291 -7.25 8.24 -1.32
CA ARG A 291 -5.90 8.20 -0.76
C ARG A 291 -4.84 7.80 -1.78
N CYS A 292 -5.11 6.78 -2.60
CA CYS A 292 -4.17 6.31 -3.61
C CYS A 292 -3.99 7.32 -4.74
N ALA A 293 -5.06 7.97 -5.22
CA ALA A 293 -4.99 8.97 -6.27
C ALA A 293 -4.22 10.22 -5.81
N ARG A 294 -4.45 10.71 -4.59
CA ARG A 294 -3.66 11.81 -4.00
C ARG A 294 -2.20 11.44 -3.81
N ALA A 295 -1.90 10.24 -3.32
CA ALA A 295 -0.52 9.76 -3.16
C ALA A 295 0.20 9.68 -4.51
N ARG A 296 -0.49 9.20 -5.56
CA ARG A 296 0.05 9.14 -6.91
C ARG A 296 0.32 10.55 -7.47
N ALA A 297 -0.61 11.48 -7.36
CA ALA A 297 -0.44 12.87 -7.79
C ALA A 297 0.78 13.50 -7.11
N TRP A 298 0.94 13.29 -5.79
CA TRP A 298 2.06 13.78 -5.02
C TRP A 298 3.41 13.19 -5.48
N LEU A 299 3.49 11.88 -5.72
CA LEU A 299 4.68 11.20 -6.26
C LEU A 299 5.07 11.72 -7.65
N HIS A 300 4.10 12.20 -8.42
CA HIS A 300 4.30 12.85 -9.72
C HIS A 300 4.51 14.36 -9.63
N ASN A 301 4.80 14.88 -8.42
CA ASN A 301 5.08 16.30 -8.16
C ASN A 301 3.95 17.23 -8.63
N ARG A 302 2.70 16.81 -8.42
CA ARG A 302 1.50 17.63 -8.69
C ARG A 302 0.79 17.97 -7.39
N ASP A 303 0.21 19.15 -7.32
CA ASP A 303 -0.58 19.65 -6.18
C ASP A 303 -2.09 19.45 -6.39
N PHE A 304 -2.49 18.75 -7.45
CA PHE A 304 -3.86 18.36 -7.75
C PHE A 304 -3.94 16.94 -8.31
N VAL A 305 -5.06 16.29 -8.08
CA VAL A 305 -5.42 14.98 -8.66
C VAL A 305 -6.01 15.19 -10.05
N SER A 306 -5.61 14.33 -10.99
CA SER A 306 -6.20 14.24 -12.33
C SER A 306 -7.04 12.97 -12.48
N PRO A 307 -7.91 12.87 -13.49
CA PRO A 307 -8.66 11.63 -13.78
C PRO A 307 -7.75 10.42 -13.95
N GLU A 308 -6.60 10.60 -14.59
CA GLU A 308 -5.62 9.54 -14.84
C GLU A 308 -5.05 8.97 -13.55
N ASP A 309 -5.01 9.76 -12.47
CA ASP A 309 -4.55 9.24 -11.16
C ASP A 309 -5.55 8.25 -10.57
N ILE A 310 -6.84 8.54 -10.69
CA ILE A 310 -7.92 7.68 -10.24
C ILE A 310 -7.94 6.39 -11.08
N GLN A 311 -7.88 6.52 -12.41
CA GLN A 311 -7.92 5.40 -13.35
C GLN A 311 -6.70 4.47 -13.18
N ALA A 312 -5.51 5.03 -12.96
CA ALA A 312 -4.28 4.26 -12.79
C ALA A 312 -4.27 3.37 -11.54
N VAL A 313 -4.95 3.77 -10.46
CA VAL A 313 -5.02 2.99 -9.23
C VAL A 313 -6.28 2.14 -9.10
N LEU A 314 -7.28 2.35 -9.95
CA LEU A 314 -8.61 1.76 -9.84
C LEU A 314 -8.58 0.24 -9.81
N HIS A 315 -7.87 -0.40 -10.73
CA HIS A 315 -7.77 -1.87 -10.78
C HIS A 315 -7.19 -2.44 -9.48
N ASN A 316 -6.11 -1.84 -8.99
CA ASN A 316 -5.45 -2.29 -7.77
C ASN A 316 -6.32 -2.08 -6.52
N VAL A 317 -7.17 -1.06 -6.52
CA VAL A 317 -8.09 -0.76 -5.41
C VAL A 317 -9.35 -1.62 -5.48
N LEU A 318 -9.88 -1.92 -6.67
CA LEU A 318 -11.22 -2.53 -6.80
C LEU A 318 -11.22 -4.04 -7.06
N ARG A 319 -10.16 -4.63 -7.69
CA ARG A 319 -10.22 -6.04 -8.13
C ARG A 319 -10.57 -7.05 -7.03
N HIS A 320 -10.15 -6.79 -5.80
CA HIS A 320 -10.40 -7.64 -4.63
C HIS A 320 -11.65 -7.22 -3.82
N ARG A 321 -12.39 -6.24 -4.31
CA ARG A 321 -13.58 -5.68 -3.66
C ARG A 321 -14.87 -5.87 -4.44
N ILE A 322 -14.75 -6.42 -5.64
CA ILE A 322 -15.87 -6.80 -6.51
C ILE A 322 -15.91 -8.31 -6.65
N ILE A 323 -17.11 -8.86 -6.73
CA ILE A 323 -17.32 -10.29 -6.93
C ILE A 323 -18.02 -10.48 -8.27
N LEU A 324 -17.43 -11.30 -9.11
CA LEU A 324 -18.01 -11.68 -10.40
C LEU A 324 -19.22 -12.59 -10.20
N SER A 325 -20.17 -12.53 -11.11
CA SER A 325 -21.26 -13.47 -11.17
C SER A 325 -20.78 -14.83 -11.70
N TYR A 326 -21.49 -15.91 -11.36
CA TYR A 326 -21.23 -17.23 -11.93
C TYR A 326 -21.28 -17.25 -13.46
N GLN A 327 -22.15 -16.40 -14.04
CA GLN A 327 -22.22 -16.26 -15.49
C GLN A 327 -20.92 -15.66 -16.05
N ALA A 328 -20.41 -14.58 -15.44
CA ALA A 328 -19.16 -13.94 -15.85
C ALA A 328 -17.98 -14.92 -15.75
N GLU A 329 -17.89 -15.68 -14.65
CA GLU A 329 -16.85 -16.70 -14.47
C GLU A 329 -16.94 -17.79 -15.53
N ALA A 330 -18.16 -18.27 -15.85
CA ALA A 330 -18.39 -19.27 -16.91
C ALA A 330 -18.04 -18.75 -18.31
N GLU A 331 -18.18 -17.44 -18.55
CA GLU A 331 -17.79 -16.77 -19.79
C GLU A 331 -16.27 -16.44 -19.82
N GLY A 332 -15.52 -16.70 -18.74
CA GLY A 332 -14.09 -16.41 -18.62
C GLY A 332 -13.77 -14.92 -18.45
N VAL A 333 -14.73 -14.14 -17.97
CA VAL A 333 -14.53 -12.71 -17.67
C VAL A 333 -13.69 -12.58 -16.43
N THR A 334 -12.68 -11.71 -16.47
CA THR A 334 -11.82 -11.38 -15.33
C THR A 334 -12.28 -10.10 -14.63
N SER A 335 -11.91 -9.93 -13.36
CA SER A 335 -12.15 -8.67 -12.62
C SER A 335 -11.56 -7.47 -13.35
N ASN A 336 -10.40 -7.63 -13.99
CA ASN A 336 -9.76 -6.55 -14.76
C ASN A 336 -10.61 -6.15 -15.98
N GLN A 337 -11.15 -7.12 -16.74
CA GLN A 337 -12.02 -6.85 -17.88
C GLN A 337 -13.32 -6.15 -17.46
N LEU A 338 -13.89 -6.54 -16.30
CA LEU A 338 -15.05 -5.85 -15.74
C LEU A 338 -14.71 -4.39 -15.39
N LEU A 339 -13.56 -4.16 -14.77
CA LEU A 339 -13.12 -2.80 -14.40
C LEU A 339 -12.80 -1.94 -15.62
N ASP A 340 -12.23 -2.51 -16.68
CA ASP A 340 -12.01 -1.80 -17.95
C ASP A 340 -13.37 -1.39 -18.57
N HIS A 341 -14.35 -2.29 -18.53
CA HIS A 341 -15.70 -1.99 -19.01
C HIS A 341 -16.36 -0.88 -18.16
N LEU A 342 -16.26 -0.97 -16.82
CA LEU A 342 -16.73 0.06 -15.89
C LEU A 342 -16.14 1.44 -16.21
N LEU A 343 -14.82 1.52 -16.46
CA LEU A 343 -14.16 2.77 -16.83
C LEU A 343 -14.67 3.34 -18.15
N SER A 344 -15.08 2.49 -19.09
CA SER A 344 -15.63 2.93 -20.37
C SER A 344 -17.04 3.52 -20.26
N LEU A 345 -17.80 3.13 -19.22
CA LEU A 345 -19.19 3.56 -19.00
C LEU A 345 -19.30 4.86 -18.18
N VAL A 346 -18.41 5.03 -17.19
CA VAL A 346 -18.48 6.20 -16.28
C VAL A 346 -17.60 7.31 -16.82
N ALA A 347 -18.26 8.35 -17.36
CA ALA A 347 -17.54 9.50 -17.91
C ALA A 347 -16.96 10.39 -16.80
N VAL A 348 -15.79 10.96 -17.07
CA VAL A 348 -15.24 12.07 -16.26
C VAL A 348 -16.07 13.32 -16.56
N ALA A 349 -16.70 13.90 -15.55
CA ALA A 349 -17.52 15.12 -15.69
C ALA A 349 -16.66 16.41 -15.76
#